data_61fc7dbceecbaa75a0e8cfdda2804aea
#
_entry.id   61fc7dbceecbaa75a0e8cfdda2804aea
#
_cell.length_a   1.000
_cell.length_b   1.000
_cell.length_c   1.000
_cell.angle_alpha   90.00
_cell.angle_beta   90.00
_cell.angle_gamma   90.00
#
_symmetry.space_group_name_H-M   'P 1'
#
loop_
_entity.id
_entity.type
_entity.pdbx_description
1 polymer ?
#
loop_
_entity_poly.entity_id
_entity_poly.type
_entity_poly.pdbx_seq_one_letter_code
_entity_poly.pdbx_strand_id
1 'polypeptide(L)'
;MMKILFLAEGVSLAHVGRPLTLAEWAYQNKHEVHFACSLEGLAKAGHINFNFAIHPLTTIKSSTFYERVNQGKFFYQFEEMKEYVEEEIRLINQINPDLVVSDFRLTASISSKLC
;
A
#
# COMPACT_ATOMS: atom_id res chain seq x y z
N MET A 1 -4.60 -7.97 20.68
CA MET A 1 -3.72 -7.11 19.83
C MET A 1 -3.36 -7.87 18.56
N MET A 2 -3.48 -7.23 17.42
CA MET A 2 -3.12 -7.81 16.13
C MET A 2 -1.96 -7.03 15.53
N LYS A 3 -1.18 -7.71 14.70
CA LYS A 3 -0.18 -7.07 13.84
C LYS A 3 -0.82 -6.90 12.46
N ILE A 4 -0.98 -5.66 12.03
CA ILE A 4 -1.72 -5.33 10.81
C ILE A 4 -0.79 -4.62 9.83
N LEU A 5 -0.74 -5.13 8.60
CA LEU A 5 -0.02 -4.49 7.50
C LEU A 5 -1.03 -3.87 6.54
N PHE A 6 -0.91 -2.56 6.34
CA PHE A 6 -1.69 -1.82 5.35
C PHE A 6 -0.85 -1.63 4.09
N LEU A 7 -1.42 -2.00 2.96
CA LEU A 7 -0.79 -1.82 1.64
C LEU A 7 -1.64 -0.83 0.84
N ALA A 8 -1.10 0.34 0.59
CA ALA A 8 -1.82 1.41 -0.10
C ALA A 8 -1.19 1.71 -1.46
N GLU A 9 -2.03 1.86 -2.49
CA GLU A 9 -1.58 2.32 -3.79
C GLU A 9 -1.46 3.84 -3.79
N GLY A 10 -0.27 4.35 -4.08
CA GLY A 10 0.05 5.76 -3.94
C GLY A 10 -0.36 6.67 -5.09
N VAL A 11 -1.19 6.19 -6.04
CA VAL A 11 -1.54 6.94 -7.25
C VAL A 11 -2.51 8.08 -7.02
N SER A 12 -3.30 8.05 -5.95
CA SER A 12 -4.24 9.12 -5.63
C SER A 12 -4.38 9.31 -4.13
N LEU A 13 -4.84 10.49 -3.74
CA LEU A 13 -5.08 10.82 -2.34
C LEU A 13 -6.09 9.88 -1.68
N ALA A 14 -7.16 9.52 -2.38
CA ALA A 14 -8.20 8.65 -1.84
C ALA A 14 -7.67 7.27 -1.47
N HIS A 15 -6.78 6.71 -2.30
CA HIS A 15 -6.21 5.38 -2.08
C HIS A 15 -5.15 5.35 -0.98
N VAL A 16 -4.70 6.51 -0.52
CA VAL A 16 -3.79 6.65 0.63
C VAL A 16 -4.57 7.09 1.87
N GLY A 17 -5.46 8.04 1.73
CA GLY A 17 -6.19 8.65 2.85
C GLY A 17 -7.08 7.68 3.60
N ARG A 18 -7.83 6.83 2.88
CA ARG A 18 -8.71 5.85 3.52
C ARG A 18 -7.95 4.83 4.37
N PRO A 19 -6.95 4.13 3.81
CA PRO A 19 -6.21 3.18 4.64
C PRO A 19 -5.41 3.86 5.74
N LEU A 20 -4.95 5.08 5.53
CA LEU A 20 -4.23 5.83 6.56
C LEU A 20 -5.12 6.14 7.76
N THR A 21 -6.37 6.52 7.51
CA THR A 21 -7.36 6.76 8.58
C THR A 21 -7.62 5.47 9.37
N LEU A 22 -7.77 4.35 8.68
CA LEU A 22 -7.94 3.05 9.34
C LEU A 22 -6.70 2.66 10.15
N ALA A 23 -5.52 2.93 9.62
CA ALA A 23 -4.26 2.62 10.32
C ALA A 23 -4.14 3.43 11.61
N GLU A 24 -4.49 4.69 11.57
CA GLU A 24 -4.48 5.54 12.77
C GLU A 24 -5.48 5.04 13.81
N TRP A 25 -6.68 4.65 13.38
CA TRP A 25 -7.67 4.06 14.27
C TRP A 25 -7.16 2.77 14.91
N ALA A 26 -6.58 1.88 14.11
CA ALA A 26 -6.03 0.63 14.61
C ALA A 26 -4.90 0.87 15.62
N TYR A 27 -4.05 1.83 15.35
CA TYR A 27 -2.97 2.20 16.25
C TYR A 27 -3.52 2.71 17.60
N GLN A 28 -4.54 3.57 17.56
CA GLN A 28 -5.18 4.08 18.75
C GLN A 28 -5.85 2.98 19.57
N ASN A 29 -6.27 1.91 18.91
CA ASN A 29 -6.86 0.73 19.57
C ASN A 29 -5.81 -0.32 19.94
N LYS A 30 -4.54 0.08 20.00
CA LYS A 30 -3.40 -0.70 20.53
C LYS A 30 -3.02 -1.91 19.68
N HIS A 31 -3.29 -1.86 18.38
CA HIS A 31 -2.75 -2.83 17.44
C HIS A 31 -1.34 -2.40 16.99
N GLU A 32 -0.52 -3.38 16.64
CA GLU A 32 0.76 -3.09 15.99
C GLU A 32 0.49 -2.80 14.52
N VAL A 33 0.82 -1.59 14.06
CA VAL A 33 0.47 -1.12 12.72
C VAL A 33 1.74 -0.91 11.89
N HIS A 34 1.71 -1.47 10.69
CA HIS A 34 2.70 -1.22 9.65
C HIS A 34 1.98 -0.68 8.43
N PHE A 35 2.44 0.44 7.90
CA PHE A 35 1.82 1.10 6.76
C PHE A 35 2.81 1.17 5.60
N ALA A 36 2.47 0.56 4.49
CA ALA A 36 3.32 0.50 3.31
C ALA A 36 2.70 1.28 2.15
N CYS A 37 3.44 2.23 1.63
CA CYS A 37 2.99 3.10 0.55
C CYS A 37 4.21 3.75 -0.10
N SER A 38 4.05 4.28 -1.31
CA SER A 38 5.09 5.09 -1.91
C SER A 38 5.28 6.40 -1.14
N LEU A 39 6.50 6.92 -1.14
CA LEU A 39 6.78 8.22 -0.50
C LEU A 39 5.99 9.35 -1.15
N GLU A 40 5.80 9.30 -2.47
CA GLU A 40 4.97 10.26 -3.20
C GLU A 40 3.52 10.22 -2.72
N GLY A 41 2.95 9.01 -2.53
CA GLY A 41 1.60 8.84 -2.02
C GLY A 41 1.42 9.41 -0.62
N LEU A 42 2.38 9.16 0.26
CA LEU A 42 2.37 9.71 1.63
C LEU A 42 2.45 11.24 1.62
N ALA A 43 3.28 11.82 0.75
CA ALA A 43 3.40 13.26 0.62
C ALA A 43 2.07 13.90 0.17
N LYS A 44 1.35 13.24 -0.75
CA LYS A 44 0.03 13.72 -1.20
C LYS A 44 -0.99 13.75 -0.07
N ALA A 45 -0.89 12.82 0.87
CA ALA A 45 -1.78 12.79 2.04
C ALA A 45 -1.46 13.88 3.07
N GLY A 46 -0.35 14.61 2.91
CA GLY A 46 0.02 15.71 3.79
C GLY A 46 0.52 15.28 5.16
N HIS A 47 0.77 14.01 5.36
CA HIS A 47 1.28 13.48 6.62
C HIS A 47 2.79 13.41 6.60
N ILE A 48 3.43 13.93 7.63
CA ILE A 48 4.89 13.95 7.78
C ILE A 48 5.37 13.21 9.02
N ASN A 49 4.49 13.00 10.01
CA ASN A 49 4.83 12.30 11.24
C ASN A 49 3.79 11.21 11.50
N PHE A 50 4.27 10.00 11.70
CA PHE A 50 3.42 8.84 12.02
C PHE A 50 3.91 8.20 13.31
N ASN A 51 2.95 7.67 14.08
CA ASN A 51 3.26 6.96 15.33
C ASN A 51 3.52 5.46 15.08
N PHE A 52 3.34 4.99 13.88
CA PHE A 52 3.53 3.58 13.51
C PHE A 52 4.57 3.45 12.39
N ALA A 53 5.02 2.22 12.14
CA ALA A 53 6.08 1.95 11.19
C ALA A 53 5.63 2.22 9.75
N ILE A 54 6.46 2.91 8.98
CA ILE A 54 6.25 3.22 7.58
C ILE A 54 7.24 2.41 6.75
N HIS A 55 6.73 1.76 5.70
CA HIS A 55 7.53 0.98 4.76
C HIS A 55 7.34 1.55 3.36
N PRO A 56 8.40 2.03 2.70
CA PRO A 56 8.27 2.53 1.33
C PRO A 56 8.00 1.38 0.36
N LEU A 57 7.08 1.63 -0.58
CA LEU A 57 6.78 0.72 -1.69
C LEU A 57 6.97 1.43 -3.01
N THR A 58 7.34 0.66 -4.04
CA THR A 58 7.32 1.13 -5.41
C THR A 58 5.87 1.21 -5.89
N THR A 59 5.53 2.30 -6.57
CA THR A 59 4.25 2.44 -7.27
C THR A 59 4.47 3.12 -8.60
N ILE A 60 3.59 2.88 -9.55
CA ILE A 60 3.63 3.63 -10.81
C ILE A 60 3.32 5.10 -10.52
N LYS A 61 3.85 6.00 -11.36
CA LYS A 61 3.58 7.42 -11.21
C LYS A 61 2.11 7.70 -11.46
N SER A 62 1.55 8.67 -10.74
CA SER A 62 0.16 9.10 -10.94
C SER A 62 -0.09 9.52 -12.40
N SER A 63 0.85 10.24 -13.01
CA SER A 63 0.75 10.63 -14.41
C SER A 63 0.65 9.43 -15.35
N THR A 64 1.44 8.40 -15.12
CA THR A 64 1.40 7.16 -15.89
C THR A 64 0.05 6.45 -15.73
N PHE A 65 -0.44 6.37 -14.51
CA PHE A 65 -1.74 5.77 -14.21
C PHE A 65 -2.86 6.46 -14.97
N TYR A 66 -2.97 7.78 -14.85
CA TYR A 66 -4.03 8.54 -15.50
C TYR A 66 -3.91 8.51 -17.02
N GLU A 67 -2.70 8.55 -17.56
CA GLU A 67 -2.46 8.46 -19.00
C GLU A 67 -2.99 7.13 -19.56
N ARG A 68 -2.69 6.02 -18.89
CA ARG A 68 -3.15 4.68 -19.32
C ARG A 68 -4.66 4.58 -19.25
N VAL A 69 -5.27 5.08 -18.18
CA VAL A 69 -6.73 5.09 -18.02
C VAL A 69 -7.38 5.90 -19.14
N ASN A 70 -6.86 7.09 -19.44
CA ASN A 70 -7.39 7.95 -20.50
C ASN A 70 -7.26 7.32 -21.90
N GLN A 71 -6.28 6.45 -22.10
CA GLN A 71 -6.09 5.74 -23.35
C GLN A 71 -6.91 4.43 -23.44
N GLY A 72 -7.69 4.13 -22.41
CA GLY A 72 -8.44 2.88 -22.36
C GLY A 72 -7.58 1.65 -22.13
N LYS A 73 -6.37 1.82 -21.64
CA LYS A 73 -5.44 0.73 -21.35
C LYS A 73 -5.54 0.33 -19.88
N PHE A 74 -5.16 -0.94 -19.60
CA PHE A 74 -5.02 -1.37 -18.22
C PHE A 74 -3.86 -0.60 -17.58
N PHE A 75 -4.03 -0.17 -16.34
CA PHE A 75 -3.07 0.75 -15.70
C PHE A 75 -1.80 0.06 -15.20
N TYR A 76 -1.77 -1.28 -15.07
CA TYR A 76 -0.55 -2.01 -14.72
C TYR A 76 -0.06 -2.85 -15.90
N GLN A 77 1.26 -2.86 -16.10
CA GLN A 77 1.92 -3.80 -16.99
C GLN A 77 2.38 -5.02 -16.18
N PHE A 78 2.60 -6.14 -16.88
CA PHE A 78 3.00 -7.40 -16.22
C PHE A 78 4.25 -7.23 -15.35
N GLU A 79 5.29 -6.57 -15.86
CA GLU A 79 6.53 -6.39 -15.12
C GLU A 79 6.33 -5.54 -13.87
N GLU A 80 5.44 -4.56 -13.93
CA GLU A 80 5.08 -3.73 -12.77
C GLU A 80 4.35 -4.55 -11.71
N MET A 81 3.41 -5.38 -12.12
CA MET A 81 2.69 -6.27 -11.20
C MET A 81 3.63 -7.28 -10.55
N LYS A 82 4.57 -7.81 -11.31
CA LYS A 82 5.57 -8.74 -10.80
C LYS A 82 6.42 -8.08 -9.72
N GLU A 83 6.87 -6.87 -9.96
CA GLU A 83 7.65 -6.09 -8.99
C GLU A 83 6.84 -5.80 -7.72
N TYR A 84 5.57 -5.44 -7.87
CA TYR A 84 4.67 -5.22 -6.74
C TYR A 84 4.54 -6.49 -5.88
N VAL A 85 4.30 -7.63 -6.52
CA VAL A 85 4.15 -8.91 -5.81
C VAL A 85 5.44 -9.25 -5.07
N GLU A 86 6.60 -9.08 -5.70
CA GLU A 86 7.89 -9.38 -5.07
C GLU A 86 8.15 -8.52 -3.83
N GLU A 87 7.85 -7.21 -3.91
CA GLU A 87 7.99 -6.31 -2.77
C GLU A 87 7.01 -6.66 -1.65
N GLU A 88 5.78 -6.96 -1.99
CA GLU A 88 4.74 -7.31 -1.03
C GLU A 88 5.06 -8.60 -0.29
N ILE A 89 5.52 -9.62 -1.00
CA ILE A 89 5.94 -10.89 -0.40
C ILE A 89 7.10 -10.66 0.58
N ARG A 90 8.09 -9.87 0.19
CA ARG A 90 9.22 -9.54 1.05
C ARG A 90 8.75 -8.88 2.34
N LEU A 91 7.85 -7.90 2.23
CA LEU A 91 7.30 -7.20 3.39
C LEU A 91 6.47 -8.12 4.29
N ILE A 92 5.60 -8.93 3.70
CA ILE A 92 4.76 -9.86 4.46
C ILE A 92 5.64 -10.85 5.22
N ASN A 93 6.66 -11.39 4.59
CA ASN A 93 7.58 -12.33 5.25
C ASN A 93 8.41 -11.66 6.34
N GLN A 94 8.79 -10.41 6.15
CA GLN A 94 9.56 -9.63 7.13
C GLN A 94 8.73 -9.29 8.36
N ILE A 95 7.49 -8.85 8.15
CA ILE A 95 6.60 -8.35 9.20
C ILE A 95 5.82 -9.49 9.86
N ASN A 96 5.45 -10.51 9.08
CA ASN A 96 4.60 -11.61 9.52
C ASN A 96 3.28 -11.11 10.15
N PRO A 97 2.46 -10.37 9.41
CA PRO A 97 1.24 -9.77 9.96
C PRO A 97 0.15 -10.81 10.20
N ASP A 98 -0.75 -10.49 11.13
CA ASP A 98 -1.97 -11.27 11.35
C ASP A 98 -3.04 -10.94 10.31
N LEU A 99 -3.02 -9.70 9.79
CA LEU A 99 -4.00 -9.20 8.84
C LEU A 99 -3.32 -8.27 7.84
N VAL A 100 -3.68 -8.40 6.57
CA VAL A 100 -3.27 -7.49 5.51
C VAL A 100 -4.51 -6.74 5.02
N VAL A 101 -4.44 -5.40 5.04
CA VAL A 101 -5.50 -4.52 4.54
C VAL A 101 -4.95 -3.76 3.34
N SER A 102 -5.64 -3.79 2.23
CA SER A 102 -5.17 -3.17 1.00
C SER A 102 -6.23 -2.22 0.43
N ASP A 103 -5.80 -1.09 -0.12
CA ASP A 103 -6.66 -0.18 -0.87
C ASP A 103 -6.07 0.01 -2.25
N PHE A 104 -6.76 -0.49 -3.26
CA PHE A 104 -6.41 -0.43 -4.69
C PHE A 104 -5.06 -1.03 -5.04
N ARG A 105 -4.39 -1.70 -4.15
CA ARG A 105 -3.18 -2.46 -4.46
C ARG A 105 -3.60 -3.87 -4.87
N LEU A 106 -3.97 -4.03 -6.13
CA LEU A 106 -4.66 -5.22 -6.65
C LEU A 106 -3.85 -6.51 -6.54
N THR A 107 -2.53 -6.38 -6.47
CA THR A 107 -1.63 -7.53 -6.33
C THR A 107 -1.61 -8.11 -4.91
N ALA A 108 -2.13 -7.38 -3.93
CA ALA A 108 -2.07 -7.81 -2.53
C ALA A 108 -2.77 -9.15 -2.28
N SER A 109 -3.86 -9.42 -3.01
CA SER A 109 -4.57 -10.71 -2.89
C SER A 109 -3.73 -11.89 -3.36
N ILE A 110 -2.88 -11.66 -4.35
CA ILE A 110 -1.95 -12.68 -4.85
C ILE A 110 -0.82 -12.89 -3.83
N SER A 111 -0.20 -11.81 -3.40
CA SER A 111 0.93 -11.83 -2.48
C SER A 111 0.57 -12.48 -1.15
N SER A 112 -0.62 -12.19 -0.62
CA SER A 112 -1.10 -12.76 0.64
C SER A 112 -1.32 -14.26 0.55
N LYS A 113 -1.70 -14.77 -0.62
CA LYS A 113 -1.91 -16.21 -0.83
C LYS A 113 -0.59 -16.97 -1.01
N LEU A 114 0.46 -16.29 -1.46
CA LEU A 114 1.77 -16.90 -1.68
C LEU A 114 2.63 -16.94 -0.41
N CYS A 115 2.18 -16.29 0.64
CA CYS A 115 2.89 -16.27 1.94
C CYS A 115 2.20 -17.18 3.01
#